data_9499dff019efa825d45c36efc5b88843
#
_entry.id   9499dff019efa825d45c36efc5b88843
#
_cell.length_a   1.000
_cell.length_b   1.000
_cell.length_c   1.000
_cell.angle_alpha   90.00
_cell.angle_beta   90.00
_cell.angle_gamma   90.00
#
_symmetry.space_group_name_H-M   'P 1'
#
loop_
_entity.id
_entity.type
_entity.pdbx_description
1 polymer ?
#
loop_
_entity_poly.entity_id
_entity_poly.type
_entity_poly.pdbx_seq_one_letter_code
_entity_poly.pdbx_strand_id
1 'polypeptide(L)'
;MSAKGCLALCLTFVSMFFGIAEGRADSALTFENGKIQFAGIEMPYRVAHVGGTGNPSLVVYLHGGSSKGNDNEKPLNEAATDSISRYLESRHIESIVLVPQCPADKSWGGPMLEVLKSLIDKYAEECTDFYILGGSMGGTGTWSMLSVYPGLFTAAMPVAGNPSKCDADHVAQTPVFTVMGTADRIMNVEETSDFVDQLHAHQGIAEFEVEEGWTHEMTCIQSYTTRRLDWVFSHRRNPSSIEKATMGGSERRVVGYYSFDGKALSEPPIKGAYIVRYAGNCGEYSTLKKMK
;
A
#
# COMPACT_ATOMS: atom_id res chain seq x y z
N MET A 1 -18.87 22.06 83.59
CA MET A 1 -17.58 21.52 83.08
C MET A 1 -17.74 21.30 81.57
N SER A 2 -16.89 21.99 80.83
CA SER A 2 -16.97 22.22 79.39
C SER A 2 -16.52 21.03 78.53
N ALA A 3 -17.36 20.63 77.59
CA ALA A 3 -16.95 19.73 76.51
C ALA A 3 -16.79 20.54 75.21
N LYS A 4 -15.60 20.69 74.77
CA LYS A 4 -15.31 21.35 73.51
C LYS A 4 -15.49 20.36 72.32
N GLY A 5 -16.48 20.66 71.48
CA GLY A 5 -16.69 19.94 70.23
C GLY A 5 -15.61 20.36 69.18
N CYS A 6 -14.96 19.37 68.60
CA CYS A 6 -14.02 19.54 67.51
C CYS A 6 -14.80 19.38 66.18
N LEU A 7 -14.95 20.47 65.44
CA LEU A 7 -15.60 20.47 64.11
C LEU A 7 -14.56 20.09 63.08
N ALA A 8 -14.65 18.88 62.57
CA ALA A 8 -13.80 18.42 61.44
C ALA A 8 -14.40 18.92 60.11
N LEU A 9 -13.67 19.82 59.46
CA LEU A 9 -14.03 20.33 58.16
C LEU A 9 -13.54 19.34 57.08
N CYS A 10 -14.50 18.57 56.53
CA CYS A 10 -14.23 17.71 55.38
C CYS A 10 -14.17 18.58 54.11
N LEU A 11 -12.98 18.88 53.63
CA LEU A 11 -12.76 19.43 52.30
C LEU A 11 -12.85 18.28 51.28
N THR A 12 -13.98 18.17 50.57
CA THR A 12 -14.13 17.34 49.41
C THR A 12 -13.50 18.05 48.21
N PHE A 13 -12.30 17.55 47.78
CA PHE A 13 -11.71 17.90 46.50
C PHE A 13 -12.52 17.25 45.41
N VAL A 14 -13.35 18.02 44.71
CA VAL A 14 -13.97 17.62 43.46
C VAL A 14 -12.89 17.83 42.37
N SER A 15 -12.20 16.75 42.00
CA SER A 15 -11.35 16.74 40.83
C SER A 15 -12.23 16.78 39.58
N MET A 16 -12.42 17.97 39.01
CA MET A 16 -12.95 18.10 37.66
C MET A 16 -11.89 17.54 36.70
N PHE A 17 -12.05 16.29 36.29
CA PHE A 17 -11.42 15.80 35.09
C PHE A 17 -12.06 16.54 33.90
N PHE A 18 -11.43 17.60 33.45
CA PHE A 18 -11.60 18.10 32.09
C PHE A 18 -10.99 17.02 31.18
N GLY A 19 -11.81 16.09 30.72
CA GLY A 19 -11.50 15.29 29.56
C GLY A 19 -11.37 16.24 28.37
N ILE A 20 -10.15 16.59 28.01
CA ILE A 20 -9.88 17.15 26.70
C ILE A 20 -10.21 16.00 25.75
N ALA A 21 -11.42 16.02 25.17
CA ALA A 21 -11.70 15.29 23.96
C ALA A 21 -10.74 15.90 22.92
N GLU A 22 -9.62 15.24 22.67
CA GLU A 22 -8.85 15.51 21.46
C GLU A 22 -9.82 15.30 20.31
N GLY A 23 -10.36 16.41 19.81
CA GLY A 23 -11.16 16.42 18.61
C GLY A 23 -10.30 15.79 17.52
N ARG A 24 -10.69 14.60 17.07
CA ARG A 24 -10.11 13.95 15.91
C ARG A 24 -10.33 14.93 14.77
N ALA A 25 -9.29 15.71 14.45
CA ALA A 25 -9.34 16.55 13.26
C ALA A 25 -9.50 15.59 12.08
N ASP A 26 -10.58 15.68 11.35
CA ASP A 26 -10.75 14.89 10.14
C ASP A 26 -9.60 15.23 9.19
N SER A 27 -9.05 14.21 8.51
CA SER A 27 -8.05 14.44 7.46
C SER A 27 -8.61 15.47 6.48
N ALA A 28 -7.83 16.53 6.21
CA ALA A 28 -8.25 17.58 5.28
C ALA A 28 -8.14 17.14 3.82
N LEU A 29 -7.61 15.93 3.55
CA LEU A 29 -7.44 15.45 2.20
C LEU A 29 -8.79 15.25 1.49
N THR A 30 -8.91 15.91 0.37
CA THR A 30 -10.04 15.69 -0.54
C THR A 30 -9.68 14.60 -1.54
N PHE A 31 -10.44 13.51 -1.50
CA PHE A 31 -10.28 12.39 -2.41
C PHE A 31 -11.23 12.51 -3.61
N GLU A 32 -10.66 12.60 -4.79
CA GLU A 32 -11.40 12.56 -6.05
C GLU A 32 -11.73 11.12 -6.47
N ASN A 33 -12.83 10.96 -7.21
CA ASN A 33 -13.23 9.67 -7.78
C ASN A 33 -12.49 9.39 -9.07
N GLY A 34 -11.99 8.17 -9.21
CA GLY A 34 -11.42 7.67 -10.44
C GLY A 34 -11.87 6.24 -10.74
N LYS A 35 -11.68 5.84 -11.98
CA LYS A 35 -11.86 4.46 -12.45
C LYS A 35 -10.75 4.13 -13.44
N ILE A 36 -10.29 2.89 -13.39
CA ILE A 36 -9.39 2.35 -14.39
C ILE A 36 -9.98 1.05 -14.95
N GLN A 37 -9.78 0.83 -16.23
CA GLN A 37 -10.16 -0.40 -16.88
C GLN A 37 -8.93 -1.00 -17.56
N PHE A 38 -8.62 -2.23 -17.22
CA PHE A 38 -7.50 -2.96 -17.80
C PHE A 38 -7.86 -4.45 -17.90
N ALA A 39 -7.54 -5.08 -19.05
CA ALA A 39 -7.79 -6.49 -19.32
C ALA A 39 -9.25 -6.94 -19.03
N GLY A 40 -10.24 -6.06 -19.29
CA GLY A 40 -11.65 -6.34 -19.04
C GLY A 40 -12.11 -6.19 -17.59
N ILE A 41 -11.22 -5.79 -16.68
CA ILE A 41 -11.54 -5.55 -15.27
C ILE A 41 -11.63 -4.04 -15.05
N GLU A 42 -12.76 -3.57 -14.53
CA GLU A 42 -12.92 -2.21 -14.03
C GLU A 42 -12.60 -2.19 -12.53
N MET A 43 -11.78 -1.23 -12.12
CA MET A 43 -11.43 -1.00 -10.73
C MET A 43 -11.64 0.48 -10.38
N PRO A 44 -12.57 0.81 -9.46
CA PRO A 44 -12.68 2.15 -8.94
C PRO A 44 -11.51 2.46 -8.01
N TYR A 45 -11.15 3.73 -7.90
CA TYR A 45 -10.13 4.20 -6.96
C TYR A 45 -10.43 5.63 -6.50
N ARG A 46 -9.86 6.00 -5.39
CA ARG A 46 -9.79 7.37 -4.91
C ARG A 46 -8.38 7.91 -5.06
N VAL A 47 -8.25 9.17 -5.40
CA VAL A 47 -6.98 9.86 -5.50
C VAL A 47 -7.03 11.17 -4.74
N ALA A 48 -5.98 11.46 -3.96
CA ALA A 48 -5.80 12.74 -3.30
C ALA A 48 -4.38 13.25 -3.53
N HIS A 49 -4.21 14.57 -3.45
CA HIS A 49 -2.92 15.24 -3.57
C HIS A 49 -2.56 15.91 -2.25
N VAL A 50 -1.35 15.65 -1.75
CA VAL A 50 -0.77 16.28 -0.57
C VAL A 50 0.36 17.21 -1.01
N GLY A 51 0.30 18.47 -0.60
CA GLY A 51 1.36 19.45 -0.87
C GLY A 51 1.23 20.16 -2.22
N GLY A 52 2.36 20.65 -2.72
CA GLY A 52 2.42 21.61 -3.81
C GLY A 52 2.65 21.04 -5.20
N THR A 53 3.51 21.74 -5.99
CA THR A 53 3.77 21.47 -7.42
C THR A 53 5.16 20.86 -7.67
N GLY A 54 5.76 20.23 -6.64
CA GLY A 54 7.07 19.59 -6.73
C GLY A 54 7.03 18.21 -7.39
N ASN A 55 7.99 17.36 -7.02
CA ASN A 55 8.06 15.97 -7.46
C ASN A 55 7.43 15.07 -6.37
N PRO A 56 6.12 14.78 -6.43
CA PRO A 56 5.45 14.03 -5.39
C PRO A 56 5.93 12.58 -5.33
N SER A 57 5.71 11.96 -4.17
CA SER A 57 5.76 10.50 -4.02
C SER A 57 4.43 9.88 -4.41
N LEU A 58 4.42 8.68 -4.95
CA LEU A 58 3.21 7.89 -5.14
C LEU A 58 3.01 6.98 -3.92
N VAL A 59 1.87 7.12 -3.25
CA VAL A 59 1.51 6.31 -2.08
C VAL A 59 0.26 5.50 -2.40
N VAL A 60 0.37 4.18 -2.42
CA VAL A 60 -0.73 3.26 -2.71
C VAL A 60 -1.13 2.54 -1.44
N TYR A 61 -2.40 2.64 -1.04
CA TYR A 61 -2.94 1.87 0.07
C TYR A 61 -3.92 0.82 -0.42
N LEU A 62 -3.66 -0.45 -0.09
CA LEU A 62 -4.50 -1.60 -0.40
C LEU A 62 -5.34 -2.00 0.83
N HIS A 63 -6.65 -1.87 0.70
CA HIS A 63 -7.61 -2.15 1.77
C HIS A 63 -7.79 -3.65 2.07
N GLY A 64 -8.35 -3.95 3.24
CA GLY A 64 -8.72 -5.30 3.67
C GLY A 64 -9.96 -5.89 2.96
N GLY A 65 -10.25 -7.15 3.26
CA GLY A 65 -11.34 -7.89 2.60
C GLY A 65 -12.74 -7.30 2.82
N SER A 66 -12.97 -6.60 3.95
CA SER A 66 -14.25 -5.97 4.29
C SER A 66 -14.60 -4.76 3.39
N SER A 67 -13.61 -4.13 2.81
CA SER A 67 -13.79 -2.93 1.98
C SER A 67 -13.90 -3.21 0.49
N LYS A 68 -14.01 -4.49 0.09
CA LYS A 68 -14.28 -4.88 -1.30
C LYS A 68 -15.61 -4.32 -1.78
N GLY A 69 -15.68 -4.04 -3.09
CA GLY A 69 -16.89 -3.51 -3.71
C GLY A 69 -16.60 -2.64 -4.92
N ASN A 70 -17.55 -1.78 -5.23
CA ASN A 70 -17.45 -0.80 -6.32
C ASN A 70 -18.12 0.54 -5.95
N ASP A 71 -18.38 0.74 -4.65
CA ASP A 71 -18.92 2.01 -4.14
C ASP A 71 -17.87 3.13 -4.10
N ASN A 72 -16.61 2.75 -4.12
CA ASN A 72 -15.45 3.66 -4.06
C ASN A 72 -15.40 4.49 -2.76
N GLU A 73 -16.03 4.02 -1.68
CA GLU A 73 -16.13 4.73 -0.39
C GLU A 73 -15.57 3.92 0.78
N LYS A 74 -15.87 2.63 0.86
CA LYS A 74 -15.45 1.78 1.98
C LYS A 74 -13.96 1.86 2.30
N PRO A 75 -13.04 1.87 1.32
CA PRO A 75 -11.60 1.95 1.61
C PRO A 75 -11.19 3.24 2.33
N LEU A 76 -11.93 4.35 2.13
CA LEU A 76 -11.66 5.61 2.82
C LEU A 76 -12.04 5.56 4.31
N ASN A 77 -12.93 4.64 4.69
CA ASN A 77 -13.36 4.47 6.08
C ASN A 77 -12.42 3.59 6.89
N GLU A 78 -11.38 3.02 6.29
CA GLU A 78 -10.37 2.27 7.03
C GLU A 78 -9.45 3.22 7.82
N ALA A 79 -9.19 2.87 9.09
CA ALA A 79 -8.34 3.68 9.97
C ALA A 79 -6.93 3.89 9.41
N ALA A 80 -6.44 2.95 8.61
CA ALA A 80 -5.16 3.04 7.93
C ALA A 80 -5.14 4.19 6.91
N THR A 81 -6.20 4.37 6.12
CA THR A 81 -6.30 5.47 5.15
C THR A 81 -6.22 6.82 5.86
N ASP A 82 -6.95 6.98 6.97
CA ASP A 82 -6.90 8.21 7.79
C ASP A 82 -5.50 8.42 8.39
N SER A 83 -4.90 7.38 8.99
CA SER A 83 -3.58 7.46 9.62
C SER A 83 -2.48 7.85 8.63
N ILE A 84 -2.47 7.24 7.44
CA ILE A 84 -1.51 7.54 6.37
C ILE A 84 -1.71 8.97 5.86
N SER A 85 -2.96 9.38 5.62
CA SER A 85 -3.30 10.72 5.14
C SER A 85 -2.80 11.79 6.11
N ARG A 86 -3.15 11.68 7.40
CA ARG A 86 -2.69 12.61 8.45
C ARG A 86 -1.18 12.64 8.59
N TYR A 87 -0.53 11.49 8.48
CA TYR A 87 0.92 11.42 8.53
C TYR A 87 1.54 12.24 7.40
N LEU A 88 1.11 12.03 6.16
CA LEU A 88 1.62 12.73 4.98
C LEU A 88 1.41 14.24 5.09
N GLU A 89 0.22 14.67 5.54
CA GLU A 89 -0.08 16.09 5.80
C GLU A 89 0.82 16.67 6.90
N SER A 90 0.92 15.99 8.04
CA SER A 90 1.70 16.47 9.19
C SER A 90 3.20 16.56 8.93
N ARG A 91 3.72 15.72 8.05
CA ARG A 91 5.12 15.69 7.63
C ARG A 91 5.39 16.51 6.38
N HIS A 92 4.36 17.12 5.78
CA HIS A 92 4.45 17.88 4.53
C HIS A 92 5.12 17.08 3.41
N ILE A 93 4.81 15.76 3.32
CA ILE A 93 5.34 14.90 2.27
C ILE A 93 4.46 15.07 1.03
N GLU A 94 4.98 15.77 0.02
CA GLU A 94 4.28 15.90 -1.26
C GLU A 94 4.00 14.52 -1.84
N SER A 95 2.71 14.22 -2.08
CA SER A 95 2.29 12.89 -2.47
C SER A 95 1.03 12.88 -3.33
N ILE A 96 0.97 11.91 -4.23
CA ILE A 96 -0.27 11.43 -4.84
C ILE A 96 -0.66 10.16 -4.09
N VAL A 97 -1.80 10.20 -3.40
CA VAL A 97 -2.31 9.07 -2.61
C VAL A 97 -3.38 8.34 -3.41
N LEU A 98 -3.15 7.06 -3.70
CA LEU A 98 -4.07 6.19 -4.41
C LEU A 98 -4.69 5.17 -3.45
N VAL A 99 -5.99 5.14 -3.39
CA VAL A 99 -6.78 4.18 -2.62
C VAL A 99 -7.72 3.42 -3.56
N PRO A 100 -7.21 2.39 -4.28
CA PRO A 100 -8.04 1.58 -5.16
C PRO A 100 -9.00 0.71 -4.37
N GLN A 101 -10.16 0.37 -4.96
CA GLN A 101 -11.11 -0.59 -4.40
C GLN A 101 -11.14 -1.87 -5.23
N CYS A 102 -10.80 -2.97 -4.58
CA CYS A 102 -10.88 -4.30 -5.18
C CYS A 102 -12.34 -4.71 -5.38
N PRO A 103 -12.76 -5.13 -6.58
CA PRO A 103 -14.11 -5.61 -6.82
C PRO A 103 -14.52 -6.75 -5.88
N ALA A 104 -15.82 -6.87 -5.59
CA ALA A 104 -16.34 -7.78 -4.59
C ALA A 104 -15.99 -9.27 -4.83
N ASP A 105 -15.90 -9.67 -6.10
CA ASP A 105 -15.58 -11.03 -6.55
C ASP A 105 -14.08 -11.29 -6.75
N LYS A 106 -13.22 -10.30 -6.47
CA LYS A 106 -11.77 -10.36 -6.67
C LYS A 106 -11.00 -10.32 -5.34
N SER A 107 -9.69 -10.44 -5.44
CA SER A 107 -8.72 -10.21 -4.37
C SER A 107 -7.47 -9.53 -4.95
N TRP A 108 -6.61 -8.97 -4.09
CA TRP A 108 -5.33 -8.39 -4.51
C TRP A 108 -4.33 -9.48 -4.90
N GLY A 109 -4.54 -10.08 -6.07
CA GLY A 109 -3.72 -11.16 -6.62
C GLY A 109 -4.09 -11.49 -8.06
N GLY A 110 -3.29 -12.29 -8.74
CA GLY A 110 -3.51 -12.66 -10.12
C GLY A 110 -3.73 -11.47 -11.05
N PRO A 111 -4.79 -11.43 -11.88
CA PRO A 111 -5.03 -10.33 -12.82
C PRO A 111 -5.21 -8.96 -12.17
N MET A 112 -5.61 -8.90 -10.89
CA MET A 112 -5.74 -7.62 -10.19
C MET A 112 -4.40 -6.91 -9.99
N LEU A 113 -3.27 -7.63 -9.95
CA LEU A 113 -1.95 -7.01 -9.85
C LEU A 113 -1.60 -6.23 -11.13
N GLU A 114 -2.04 -6.70 -12.30
CA GLU A 114 -1.86 -5.98 -13.57
C GLU A 114 -2.74 -4.72 -13.61
N VAL A 115 -3.97 -4.78 -13.09
CA VAL A 115 -4.85 -3.61 -12.97
C VAL A 115 -4.25 -2.58 -12.04
N LEU A 116 -3.70 -3.00 -10.88
CA LEU A 116 -2.98 -2.13 -9.96
C LEU A 116 -1.74 -1.51 -10.61
N LYS A 117 -0.95 -2.30 -11.32
CA LYS A 117 0.22 -1.81 -12.05
C LYS A 117 -0.16 -0.76 -13.09
N SER A 118 -1.25 -1.00 -13.83
CA SER A 118 -1.78 -0.04 -14.79
C SER A 118 -2.23 1.28 -14.14
N LEU A 119 -2.81 1.21 -12.92
CA LEU A 119 -3.14 2.40 -12.14
C LEU A 119 -1.88 3.15 -11.68
N ILE A 120 -0.89 2.44 -11.18
CA ILE A 120 0.40 3.01 -10.76
C ILE A 120 1.08 3.69 -11.95
N ASP A 121 1.13 3.04 -13.11
CA ASP A 121 1.75 3.58 -14.33
C ASP A 121 1.10 4.89 -14.82
N LYS A 122 -0.20 5.05 -14.58
CA LYS A 122 -0.92 6.28 -14.92
C LYS A 122 -0.36 7.51 -14.20
N TYR A 123 0.16 7.34 -12.98
CA TYR A 123 0.70 8.43 -12.15
C TYR A 123 2.23 8.41 -12.04
N ALA A 124 2.89 7.40 -12.59
CA ALA A 124 4.32 7.15 -12.39
C ALA A 124 5.22 8.26 -12.95
N GLU A 125 4.83 8.89 -14.06
CA GLU A 125 5.63 9.94 -14.72
C GLU A 125 5.73 11.22 -13.87
N GLU A 126 4.79 11.40 -12.92
CA GLU A 126 4.73 12.58 -12.05
C GLU A 126 5.47 12.35 -10.72
N CYS A 127 5.90 11.11 -10.41
CA CYS A 127 6.38 10.72 -9.10
C CYS A 127 7.82 10.23 -9.10
N THR A 128 8.55 10.52 -8.00
CA THR A 128 9.94 10.08 -7.82
C THR A 128 10.05 8.83 -6.98
N ASP A 129 9.32 8.75 -5.88
CA ASP A 129 9.30 7.63 -4.95
C ASP A 129 7.95 6.92 -4.97
N PHE A 130 7.96 5.60 -4.80
CA PHE A 130 6.74 4.79 -4.84
C PHE A 130 6.63 3.97 -3.56
N TYR A 131 5.56 4.17 -2.82
CA TYR A 131 5.28 3.44 -1.58
C TYR A 131 4.00 2.64 -1.72
N ILE A 132 4.00 1.42 -1.18
CA ILE A 132 2.82 0.58 -1.13
C ILE A 132 2.60 0.06 0.28
N LEU A 133 1.40 0.27 0.80
CA LEU A 133 0.98 -0.16 2.12
C LEU A 133 -0.33 -0.94 1.99
N GLY A 134 -0.61 -1.81 2.95
CA GLY A 134 -1.89 -2.52 2.94
C GLY A 134 -2.10 -3.37 4.17
N GLY A 135 -3.37 -3.58 4.55
CA GLY A 135 -3.77 -4.39 5.70
C GLY A 135 -4.55 -5.65 5.30
N SER A 136 -4.33 -6.78 5.99
CA SER A 136 -5.06 -8.02 5.77
C SER A 136 -4.93 -8.52 4.32
N MET A 137 -6.04 -8.63 3.60
CA MET A 137 -6.04 -8.92 2.16
C MET A 137 -5.14 -7.93 1.39
N GLY A 138 -5.13 -6.64 1.78
CA GLY A 138 -4.25 -5.62 1.22
C GLY A 138 -2.79 -5.85 1.57
N GLY A 139 -2.48 -6.34 2.77
CA GLY A 139 -1.13 -6.76 3.17
C GLY A 139 -0.61 -7.90 2.29
N THR A 140 -1.45 -8.93 2.07
CA THR A 140 -1.15 -10.03 1.12
C THR A 140 -0.96 -9.50 -0.30
N GLY A 141 -1.78 -8.54 -0.73
CA GLY A 141 -1.66 -7.86 -2.03
C GLY A 141 -0.36 -7.06 -2.14
N THR A 142 0.05 -6.40 -1.07
CA THR A 142 1.34 -5.68 -1.00
C THR A 142 2.50 -6.65 -1.21
N TRP A 143 2.56 -7.76 -0.47
CA TRP A 143 3.56 -8.80 -0.68
C TRP A 143 3.57 -9.32 -2.13
N SER A 144 2.38 -9.57 -2.69
CA SER A 144 2.25 -10.05 -4.07
C SER A 144 2.75 -9.03 -5.10
N MET A 145 2.49 -7.73 -4.89
CA MET A 145 3.02 -6.67 -5.77
C MET A 145 4.55 -6.62 -5.74
N LEU A 146 5.16 -6.77 -4.57
CA LEU A 146 6.63 -6.80 -4.43
C LEU A 146 7.24 -8.01 -5.16
N SER A 147 6.59 -9.18 -5.04
CA SER A 147 7.05 -10.41 -5.66
C SER A 147 6.93 -10.38 -7.19
N VAL A 148 5.83 -9.82 -7.73
CA VAL A 148 5.56 -9.79 -9.18
C VAL A 148 6.28 -8.63 -9.88
N TYR A 149 6.48 -7.51 -9.18
CA TYR A 149 7.13 -6.31 -9.70
C TYR A 149 8.33 -5.90 -8.83
N PRO A 150 9.42 -6.69 -8.84
CA PRO A 150 10.60 -6.43 -8.02
C PRO A 150 11.21 -5.07 -8.33
N GLY A 151 11.62 -4.32 -7.29
CA GLY A 151 12.21 -3.00 -7.41
C GLY A 151 11.27 -1.88 -7.90
N LEU A 152 9.96 -2.16 -8.06
CA LEU A 152 8.98 -1.14 -8.43
C LEU A 152 8.79 -0.12 -7.32
N PHE A 153 8.86 -0.53 -6.07
CA PHE A 153 8.58 0.34 -4.92
C PHE A 153 9.86 0.76 -4.20
N THR A 154 9.83 1.97 -3.66
CA THR A 154 10.89 2.55 -2.83
C THR A 154 10.91 1.90 -1.44
N ALA A 155 9.73 1.69 -0.85
CA ALA A 155 9.54 0.89 0.35
C ALA A 155 8.09 0.40 0.43
N ALA A 156 7.83 -0.58 1.29
CA ALA A 156 6.52 -1.17 1.47
C ALA A 156 6.19 -1.46 2.94
N MET A 157 4.87 -1.47 3.24
CA MET A 157 4.38 -1.85 4.58
C MET A 157 3.18 -2.80 4.48
N PRO A 158 3.42 -4.09 4.24
CA PRO A 158 2.38 -5.12 4.38
C PRO A 158 2.09 -5.38 5.86
N VAL A 159 0.84 -5.24 6.28
CA VAL A 159 0.38 -5.44 7.67
C VAL A 159 -0.59 -6.61 7.73
N ALA A 160 -0.38 -7.53 8.67
CA ALA A 160 -1.24 -8.71 8.87
C ALA A 160 -1.57 -9.41 7.54
N GLY A 161 -0.57 -9.56 6.67
CA GLY A 161 -0.67 -10.18 5.35
C GLY A 161 0.10 -11.49 5.27
N ASN A 162 -0.23 -12.32 4.28
CA ASN A 162 0.42 -13.61 4.07
C ASN A 162 1.41 -13.56 2.89
N PRO A 163 2.73 -13.74 3.12
CA PRO A 163 3.76 -13.76 2.08
C PRO A 163 4.04 -15.14 1.49
N SER A 164 3.38 -16.22 1.94
CA SER A 164 3.77 -17.62 1.66
C SER A 164 3.85 -18.02 0.18
N LYS A 165 3.27 -17.23 -0.72
CA LYS A 165 3.30 -17.47 -2.18
C LYS A 165 4.24 -16.51 -2.92
N CYS A 166 5.03 -15.74 -2.19
CA CYS A 166 5.90 -14.72 -2.76
C CYS A 166 7.32 -15.26 -2.95
N ASP A 167 8.03 -14.68 -3.91
CA ASP A 167 9.44 -14.94 -4.15
C ASP A 167 10.28 -13.99 -3.28
N ALA A 168 11.05 -14.54 -2.35
CA ALA A 168 11.84 -13.77 -1.40
C ALA A 168 12.97 -12.97 -2.08
N ASP A 169 13.60 -13.50 -3.15
CA ASP A 169 14.64 -12.79 -3.90
C ASP A 169 14.08 -11.53 -4.58
N HIS A 170 12.87 -11.63 -5.12
CA HIS A 170 12.18 -10.49 -5.70
C HIS A 170 11.77 -9.45 -4.66
N VAL A 171 11.17 -9.90 -3.54
CA VAL A 171 10.72 -9.01 -2.46
C VAL A 171 11.90 -8.31 -1.79
N ALA A 172 13.03 -8.99 -1.63
CA ALA A 172 14.25 -8.44 -1.00
C ALA A 172 14.81 -7.19 -1.72
N GLN A 173 14.37 -6.91 -2.96
CA GLN A 173 14.74 -5.71 -3.70
C GLN A 173 14.05 -4.44 -3.20
N THR A 174 13.09 -4.56 -2.29
CA THR A 174 12.34 -3.44 -1.72
C THR A 174 12.44 -3.47 -0.20
N PRO A 175 12.82 -2.38 0.48
CA PRO A 175 12.73 -2.26 1.92
C PRO A 175 11.31 -2.48 2.42
N VAL A 176 11.14 -3.35 3.41
CA VAL A 176 9.84 -3.75 3.96
C VAL A 176 9.77 -3.52 5.45
N PHE A 177 8.69 -2.90 5.91
CA PHE A 177 8.28 -2.91 7.32
C PHE A 177 7.00 -3.73 7.46
N THR A 178 6.99 -4.78 8.26
CA THR A 178 5.79 -5.60 8.46
C THR A 178 5.44 -5.75 9.93
N VAL A 179 4.14 -5.88 10.22
CA VAL A 179 3.61 -6.00 11.58
C VAL A 179 2.61 -7.14 11.64
N MET A 180 2.75 -7.98 12.67
CA MET A 180 1.82 -9.06 12.98
C MET A 180 1.40 -9.00 14.45
N GLY A 181 0.28 -9.59 14.80
CA GLY A 181 -0.19 -9.71 16.18
C GLY A 181 -0.12 -11.15 16.66
N THR A 182 0.32 -11.41 17.90
CA THR A 182 0.41 -12.78 18.44
C THR A 182 -0.96 -13.46 18.61
N ALA A 183 -2.05 -12.70 18.70
CA ALA A 183 -3.42 -13.22 18.77
C ALA A 183 -4.14 -13.21 17.41
N ASP A 184 -3.43 -12.98 16.31
CA ASP A 184 -3.99 -13.09 14.96
C ASP A 184 -4.37 -14.56 14.68
N ARG A 185 -5.65 -14.79 14.36
CA ARG A 185 -6.19 -16.13 14.04
C ARG A 185 -6.51 -16.30 12.56
N ILE A 186 -6.17 -15.31 11.74
CA ILE A 186 -6.44 -15.28 10.31
C ILE A 186 -5.13 -15.45 9.53
N MET A 187 -4.09 -14.73 9.95
CA MET A 187 -2.76 -14.80 9.34
C MET A 187 -1.77 -15.45 10.31
N ASN A 188 -0.88 -16.25 9.77
CA ASN A 188 0.12 -16.96 10.56
C ASN A 188 1.37 -16.08 10.77
N VAL A 189 1.70 -15.78 12.02
CA VAL A 189 2.87 -15.01 12.42
C VAL A 189 4.17 -15.71 12.02
N GLU A 190 4.22 -17.05 12.19
CA GLU A 190 5.40 -17.85 11.89
C GLU A 190 5.74 -17.83 10.40
N GLU A 191 4.72 -17.94 9.51
CA GLU A 191 4.93 -17.83 8.05
C GLU A 191 5.54 -16.49 7.66
N THR A 192 5.13 -15.41 8.32
CA THR A 192 5.71 -14.08 8.07
C THR A 192 7.13 -13.97 8.64
N SER A 193 7.38 -14.53 9.82
CA SER A 193 8.72 -14.59 10.42
C SER A 193 9.71 -15.32 9.52
N ASP A 194 9.35 -16.54 9.09
CA ASP A 194 10.17 -17.37 8.21
C ASP A 194 10.44 -16.67 6.86
N PHE A 195 9.48 -15.94 6.36
CA PHE A 195 9.64 -15.18 5.12
C PHE A 195 10.57 -13.98 5.30
N VAL A 196 10.50 -13.27 6.42
CA VAL A 196 11.42 -12.18 6.75
C VAL A 196 12.86 -12.69 6.89
N ASP A 197 13.05 -13.87 7.50
CA ASP A 197 14.37 -14.51 7.55
C ASP A 197 14.91 -14.82 6.15
N GLN A 198 14.06 -15.25 5.23
CA GLN A 198 14.44 -15.42 3.81
C GLN A 198 14.82 -14.07 3.16
N LEU A 199 14.09 -12.98 3.44
CA LEU A 199 14.47 -11.65 2.93
C LEU A 199 15.87 -11.25 3.40
N HIS A 200 16.20 -11.48 4.68
CA HIS A 200 17.52 -11.20 5.22
C HIS A 200 18.61 -12.09 4.57
N ALA A 201 18.30 -13.36 4.30
CA ALA A 201 19.21 -14.26 3.58
C ALA A 201 19.50 -13.77 2.15
N HIS A 202 18.55 -13.09 1.51
CA HIS A 202 18.72 -12.41 0.21
C HIS A 202 19.25 -10.96 0.34
N GLN A 203 19.76 -10.56 1.51
CA GLN A 203 20.30 -9.23 1.80
C GLN A 203 19.24 -8.10 1.68
N GLY A 204 17.96 -8.45 1.77
CA GLY A 204 16.85 -7.50 1.82
C GLY A 204 16.83 -6.72 3.14
N ILE A 205 16.34 -5.49 3.08
CA ILE A 205 16.09 -4.65 4.25
C ILE A 205 14.67 -4.94 4.70
N ALA A 206 14.51 -5.58 5.87
CA ALA A 206 13.20 -5.89 6.43
C ALA A 206 13.18 -5.65 7.94
N GLU A 207 12.12 -4.94 8.39
CA GLU A 207 11.79 -4.78 9.81
C GLU A 207 10.49 -5.55 10.07
N PHE A 208 10.53 -6.39 11.11
CA PHE A 208 9.38 -7.19 11.52
C PHE A 208 9.06 -6.95 12.98
N GLU A 209 7.87 -6.51 13.26
CA GLU A 209 7.36 -6.31 14.60
C GLU A 209 6.19 -7.25 14.90
N VAL A 210 6.24 -7.88 16.05
CA VAL A 210 5.18 -8.76 16.57
C VAL A 210 4.60 -8.12 17.81
N GLU A 211 3.33 -7.75 17.73
CA GLU A 211 2.62 -7.08 18.82
C GLU A 211 1.88 -8.09 19.71
N GLU A 212 2.26 -8.11 20.98
CA GLU A 212 1.72 -9.08 21.94
C GLU A 212 0.24 -8.84 22.21
N GLY A 213 -0.58 -9.89 22.06
CA GLY A 213 -2.01 -9.88 22.30
C GLY A 213 -2.84 -9.18 21.21
N TRP A 214 -2.22 -8.64 20.16
CA TRP A 214 -2.98 -8.03 19.08
C TRP A 214 -3.66 -9.07 18.20
N THR A 215 -4.96 -8.88 18.02
CA THR A 215 -5.77 -9.63 17.06
C THR A 215 -5.51 -9.14 15.63
N HIS A 216 -5.99 -9.87 14.65
CA HIS A 216 -5.94 -9.46 13.24
C HIS A 216 -6.45 -8.04 13.01
N GLU A 217 -7.61 -7.73 13.56
CA GLU A 217 -8.24 -6.41 13.45
C GLU A 217 -7.39 -5.32 14.12
N MET A 218 -6.93 -5.55 15.35
CA MET A 218 -6.07 -4.61 16.07
C MET A 218 -4.80 -4.32 15.27
N THR A 219 -4.20 -5.36 14.69
CA THR A 219 -3.00 -5.20 13.84
C THR A 219 -3.29 -4.32 12.64
N CYS A 220 -4.38 -4.57 11.92
CA CYS A 220 -4.77 -3.75 10.76
C CYS A 220 -5.06 -2.28 11.12
N ILE A 221 -5.62 -2.02 12.31
CA ILE A 221 -6.03 -0.67 12.73
C ILE A 221 -4.86 0.13 13.33
N GLN A 222 -4.03 -0.50 14.16
CA GLN A 222 -3.06 0.20 15.02
C GLN A 222 -1.63 0.24 14.47
N SER A 223 -1.35 -0.44 13.36
CA SER A 223 0.02 -0.55 12.86
C SER A 223 0.58 0.72 12.23
N TYR A 224 -0.26 1.60 11.70
CA TYR A 224 0.17 2.78 10.94
C TYR A 224 0.53 3.95 11.85
N THR A 225 1.47 3.71 12.78
CA THR A 225 1.97 4.73 13.73
C THR A 225 3.00 5.64 13.07
N THR A 226 3.17 6.86 13.62
CA THR A 226 4.15 7.82 13.13
C THR A 226 5.54 7.21 13.01
N ARG A 227 6.00 6.45 14.03
CA ARG A 227 7.34 5.81 14.03
C ARG A 227 7.53 4.83 12.86
N ARG A 228 6.55 3.98 12.59
CA ARG A 228 6.61 2.99 11.51
C ARG A 228 6.53 3.66 10.15
N LEU A 229 5.68 4.65 10.02
CA LEU A 229 5.57 5.46 8.80
C LEU A 229 6.84 6.30 8.58
N ASP A 230 7.46 6.85 9.63
CA ASP A 230 8.77 7.51 9.53
C ASP A 230 9.83 6.56 8.93
N TRP A 231 9.85 5.28 9.33
CA TRP A 231 10.75 4.29 8.76
C TRP A 231 10.45 4.07 7.27
N VAL A 232 9.19 3.82 6.89
CA VAL A 232 8.79 3.60 5.48
C VAL A 232 9.17 4.79 4.61
N PHE A 233 8.79 5.99 5.03
CA PHE A 233 9.00 7.20 4.25
C PHE A 233 10.41 7.81 4.40
N SER A 234 11.31 7.22 5.22
CA SER A 234 12.73 7.57 5.25
C SER A 234 13.49 7.05 4.03
N HIS A 235 13.02 5.98 3.42
CA HIS A 235 13.62 5.43 2.21
C HIS A 235 13.32 6.34 1.02
N ARG A 236 14.33 6.53 0.16
CA ARG A 236 14.23 7.33 -1.08
C ARG A 236 14.89 6.58 -2.22
N ARG A 237 14.32 6.70 -3.40
CA ARG A 237 15.01 6.22 -4.60
C ARG A 237 16.26 7.06 -4.85
N ASN A 238 17.36 6.37 -5.10
CA ASN A 238 18.55 7.05 -5.59
C ASN A 238 18.28 7.44 -7.07
N PRO A 239 18.42 8.72 -7.46
CA PRO A 239 18.25 9.13 -8.86
C PRO A 239 19.07 8.30 -9.86
N SER A 240 20.24 7.79 -9.44
CA SER A 240 21.07 6.88 -10.24
C SER A 240 20.47 5.48 -10.43
N SER A 241 19.48 5.08 -9.64
CA SER A 241 18.80 3.78 -9.78
C SER A 241 17.62 3.82 -10.74
N ILE A 242 17.09 5.01 -11.05
CA ILE A 242 16.02 5.19 -12.03
C ILE A 242 16.50 4.76 -13.43
N GLU A 243 17.75 5.09 -13.80
CA GLU A 243 18.34 4.62 -15.05
C GLU A 243 18.54 3.09 -15.06
N LYS A 244 18.85 2.46 -13.91
CA LYS A 244 18.99 1.01 -13.81
C LYS A 244 17.65 0.27 -13.79
N ALA A 245 16.59 0.82 -13.18
CA ALA A 245 15.27 0.20 -13.17
C ALA A 245 14.57 0.30 -14.53
N THR A 246 14.84 1.35 -15.30
CA THR A 246 14.43 1.45 -16.72
C THR A 246 15.35 0.63 -17.65
N MET A 247 16.59 0.32 -17.23
CA MET A 247 17.56 -0.46 -17.97
C MET A 247 17.75 -1.89 -17.45
N GLY A 248 17.27 -2.23 -16.26
CA GLY A 248 17.21 -3.57 -15.71
C GLY A 248 16.13 -4.40 -16.39
N GLY A 249 16.08 -4.34 -17.72
CA GLY A 249 15.32 -5.26 -18.54
C GLY A 249 15.91 -6.65 -18.41
N SER A 250 15.32 -7.53 -17.60
CA SER A 250 15.25 -8.92 -18.02
C SER A 250 14.88 -8.89 -19.51
N GLU A 251 15.55 -9.67 -20.34
CA GLU A 251 15.27 -9.73 -21.79
C GLU A 251 13.79 -9.99 -22.02
N ARG A 252 13.04 -8.91 -22.20
CA ARG A 252 11.61 -8.96 -22.49
C ARG A 252 11.46 -9.37 -23.94
N ARG A 253 11.25 -10.66 -24.18
CA ARG A 253 10.99 -11.14 -25.53
C ARG A 253 9.53 -10.82 -25.88
N VAL A 254 9.32 -9.99 -26.90
CA VAL A 254 7.98 -9.79 -27.47
C VAL A 254 7.48 -11.12 -28.02
N VAL A 255 6.34 -11.58 -27.54
CA VAL A 255 5.69 -12.83 -27.97
C VAL A 255 4.61 -12.57 -29.01
N GLY A 256 4.07 -11.35 -29.09
CA GLY A 256 3.10 -10.99 -30.10
C GLY A 256 2.55 -9.58 -29.98
N TYR A 257 1.90 -9.15 -31.02
CA TYR A 257 1.15 -7.91 -31.13
C TYR A 257 -0.32 -8.25 -31.31
N TYR A 258 -1.23 -7.50 -30.73
CA TYR A 258 -2.65 -7.73 -30.79
C TYR A 258 -3.41 -6.43 -30.97
N SER A 259 -4.47 -6.45 -31.73
CA SER A 259 -5.46 -5.37 -31.79
C SER A 259 -6.33 -5.34 -30.54
N PHE A 260 -7.09 -4.28 -30.34
CA PHE A 260 -7.99 -4.12 -29.18
C PHE A 260 -9.08 -5.19 -29.06
N ASP A 261 -9.47 -5.79 -30.20
CA ASP A 261 -10.43 -6.90 -30.25
C ASP A 261 -9.75 -8.27 -30.09
N GLY A 262 -8.45 -8.29 -29.73
CA GLY A 262 -7.70 -9.50 -29.41
C GLY A 262 -7.15 -10.27 -30.61
N LYS A 263 -7.23 -9.73 -31.84
CA LYS A 263 -6.66 -10.39 -33.01
C LYS A 263 -5.14 -10.22 -33.05
N ALA A 264 -4.43 -11.31 -33.33
CA ALA A 264 -2.99 -11.28 -33.50
C ALA A 264 -2.59 -10.45 -34.74
N LEU A 265 -1.57 -9.62 -34.59
CA LEU A 265 -0.97 -8.81 -35.63
C LEU A 265 0.41 -9.33 -35.91
N SER A 266 0.81 -9.36 -37.19
CA SER A 266 2.15 -9.78 -37.62
C SER A 266 3.23 -8.81 -37.20
N GLU A 267 2.88 -7.53 -37.09
CA GLU A 267 3.78 -6.43 -36.69
C GLU A 267 2.98 -5.30 -36.03
N PRO A 268 3.63 -4.37 -35.28
CA PRO A 268 2.95 -3.24 -34.68
C PRO A 268 2.39 -2.30 -35.76
N PRO A 269 1.17 -1.80 -35.62
CA PRO A 269 0.58 -0.87 -36.59
C PRO A 269 1.31 0.48 -36.59
N ILE A 270 1.39 1.12 -37.75
CA ILE A 270 2.05 2.42 -37.93
C ILE A 270 1.30 3.55 -37.20
N LYS A 271 -0.01 3.42 -37.01
CA LYS A 271 -0.86 4.38 -36.27
C LYS A 271 -1.88 3.65 -35.44
N GLY A 272 -2.27 4.28 -34.32
CA GLY A 272 -3.33 3.77 -33.45
C GLY A 272 -2.79 3.06 -32.22
N ALA A 273 -3.69 2.45 -31.45
CA ALA A 273 -3.35 1.73 -30.24
C ALA A 273 -3.34 0.22 -30.48
N TYR A 274 -2.45 -0.49 -29.81
CA TYR A 274 -2.32 -1.93 -29.91
C TYR A 274 -1.76 -2.50 -28.60
N ILE A 275 -1.91 -3.80 -28.41
CA ILE A 275 -1.41 -4.52 -27.25
C ILE A 275 -0.12 -5.26 -27.65
N VAL A 276 0.94 -5.11 -26.86
CA VAL A 276 2.16 -5.89 -26.98
C VAL A 276 2.19 -6.93 -25.88
N ARG A 277 2.36 -8.18 -26.25
CA ARG A 277 2.52 -9.28 -25.30
C ARG A 277 4.01 -9.61 -25.17
N TYR A 278 4.48 -9.72 -23.93
CA TYR A 278 5.85 -10.06 -23.60
C TYR A 278 5.90 -11.37 -22.83
N ALA A 279 6.93 -12.17 -23.04
CA ALA A 279 7.32 -13.25 -22.16
C ALA A 279 8.52 -12.78 -21.31
N GLY A 280 8.47 -13.01 -20.03
CA GLY A 280 9.56 -12.80 -19.08
C GLY A 280 9.72 -14.03 -18.17
N ASN A 281 10.72 -14.01 -17.31
CA ASN A 281 11.03 -15.14 -16.42
C ASN A 281 9.91 -15.50 -15.46
N CYS A 282 8.95 -14.60 -15.23
CA CYS A 282 7.79 -14.79 -14.34
C CYS A 282 6.46 -15.00 -15.08
N GLY A 283 6.49 -15.25 -16.40
CA GLY A 283 5.30 -15.48 -17.23
C GLY A 283 5.09 -14.44 -18.34
N GLU A 284 3.92 -14.50 -18.97
CA GLU A 284 3.55 -13.59 -20.06
C GLU A 284 2.72 -12.42 -19.49
N TYR A 285 2.98 -11.20 -19.97
CA TYR A 285 2.17 -10.02 -19.65
C TYR A 285 1.96 -9.16 -20.89
N SER A 286 0.94 -8.30 -20.85
CA SER A 286 0.58 -7.46 -21.98
C SER A 286 0.67 -5.98 -21.62
N THR A 287 1.10 -5.15 -22.54
CA THR A 287 1.18 -3.70 -22.37
C THR A 287 0.50 -3.01 -23.54
N LEU A 288 -0.27 -1.97 -23.26
CA LEU A 288 -0.85 -1.10 -24.27
C LEU A 288 0.23 -0.15 -24.82
N LYS A 289 0.32 -0.05 -26.14
CA LYS A 289 1.11 0.97 -26.81
C LYS A 289 0.25 1.81 -27.73
N LYS A 290 0.53 3.11 -27.79
CA LYS A 290 -0.04 4.04 -28.77
C LYS A 290 1.08 4.52 -29.67
N MET A 291 0.86 4.43 -30.97
CA MET A 291 1.68 5.12 -31.96
C MET A 291 0.97 6.43 -32.35
N LYS A 292 1.74 7.51 -32.36
CA LYS A 292 1.24 8.86 -32.75
C LYS A 292 1.05 8.98 -34.24
#